data_96b6c084064de29a377e5305490606d3
#
_entry.id   96b6c084064de29a377e5305490606d3
#
_cell.length_a   1.000
_cell.length_b   1.000
_cell.length_c   1.000
_cell.angle_alpha   90.00
_cell.angle_beta   90.00
_cell.angle_gamma   90.00
#
_symmetry.space_group_name_H-M   'P 1'
#
loop_
_entity.id
_entity.type
_entity.pdbx_description
1 polymer ?
#
loop_
_entity_poly.entity_id
_entity_poly.type
_entity_poly.pdbx_seq_one_letter_code
_entity_poly.pdbx_strand_id
1 'polypeptide(L)'
;MKVAVSSAGKDLDSQIDPRFGRCAYFIIVDTDTMDYEVFDNKNMVLGGGAGIQSAQFVASKDAKVVITGNCGPNAVRTLSAAGVEVIVGQT
;
A
#
# COMPACT_ATOMS: atom_id res chain seq x y z
N MET A 1 2.31 -2.81 -15.16
CA MET A 1 2.34 -3.41 -13.80
C MET A 1 1.77 -2.40 -12.80
N LYS A 2 1.00 -2.86 -11.87
CA LYS A 2 0.44 -1.97 -10.84
C LYS A 2 1.29 -1.99 -9.59
N VAL A 3 1.54 -0.79 -9.06
CA VAL A 3 2.35 -0.57 -7.86
C VAL A 3 1.50 0.19 -6.86
N ALA A 4 1.44 -0.30 -5.62
CA ALA A 4 0.73 0.35 -4.55
C ALA A 4 1.72 1.14 -3.70
N VAL A 5 1.36 2.38 -3.38
CA VAL A 5 2.19 3.27 -2.56
C VAL A 5 1.35 3.72 -1.36
N SER A 6 1.88 3.56 -0.15
CA SER A 6 1.25 4.15 1.02
C SER A 6 1.53 5.65 1.02
N SER A 7 0.50 6.47 1.04
CA SER A 7 0.65 7.90 0.79
C SER A 7 0.01 8.73 1.88
N ALA A 8 0.62 9.87 2.19
CA ALA A 8 0.08 10.86 3.11
C ALA A 8 -0.92 11.79 2.43
N GLY A 9 -0.97 11.80 1.10
CA GLY A 9 -1.85 12.67 0.34
C GLY A 9 -2.39 12.00 -0.90
N LYS A 10 -3.11 12.75 -1.71
CA LYS A 10 -3.87 12.22 -2.85
C LYS A 10 -3.13 12.35 -4.19
N ASP A 11 -1.97 12.97 -4.23
CA ASP A 11 -1.23 13.20 -5.46
C ASP A 11 0.01 12.32 -5.53
N LEU A 12 0.49 12.06 -6.74
CA LEU A 12 1.73 11.32 -6.93
C LEU A 12 2.93 12.03 -6.31
N ASP A 13 2.86 13.36 -6.14
CA ASP A 13 3.90 14.14 -5.49
C ASP A 13 3.81 14.13 -3.97
N SER A 14 2.78 13.49 -3.41
CA SER A 14 2.63 13.42 -1.97
C SER A 14 3.72 12.57 -1.35
N GLN A 15 4.04 12.86 -0.09
CA GLN A 15 5.02 12.06 0.63
C GLN A 15 4.51 10.64 0.88
N ILE A 16 5.42 9.69 0.85
CA ILE A 16 5.11 8.32 1.23
C ILE A 16 4.81 8.29 2.73
N ASP A 17 3.66 7.71 3.09
CA ASP A 17 3.35 7.51 4.50
C ASP A 17 4.18 6.32 4.98
N PRO A 18 4.95 6.49 6.06
CA PRO A 18 5.83 5.41 6.53
C PRO A 18 5.07 4.20 7.10
N ARG A 19 3.76 4.32 7.33
CA ARG A 19 2.97 3.26 7.97
C ARG A 19 2.08 2.59 6.94
N PHE A 20 2.40 1.36 6.56
CA PHE A 20 1.61 0.67 5.53
C PHE A 20 0.14 0.49 5.93
N GLY A 21 -0.11 -0.12 7.10
CA GLY A 21 -1.48 -0.45 7.50
C GLY A 21 -2.29 0.75 7.96
N ARG A 22 -1.64 1.85 8.32
CA ARG A 22 -2.29 3.03 8.90
C ARG A 22 -2.04 4.30 8.10
N CYS A 23 -1.67 4.16 6.85
CA CYS A 23 -1.51 5.31 5.96
C CYS A 23 -2.87 5.95 5.67
N ALA A 24 -2.85 7.21 5.28
CA ALA A 24 -4.08 7.94 4.96
C ALA A 24 -4.68 7.45 3.63
N TYR A 25 -3.83 7.21 2.64
CA TYR A 25 -4.26 6.82 1.30
C TYR A 25 -3.37 5.74 0.72
N PHE A 26 -3.95 4.93 -0.17
CA PHE A 26 -3.17 4.09 -1.08
C PHE A 26 -3.31 4.65 -2.49
N ILE A 27 -2.18 4.83 -3.16
CA ILE A 27 -2.17 5.22 -4.57
C ILE A 27 -1.73 3.99 -5.36
N ILE A 28 -2.56 3.57 -6.28
CA ILE A 28 -2.27 2.42 -7.15
C ILE A 28 -1.90 2.98 -8.52
N VAL A 29 -0.65 2.81 -8.91
CA VAL A 29 -0.12 3.35 -10.15
C VAL A 29 0.06 2.22 -11.16
N ASP A 30 -0.42 2.43 -12.38
CA ASP A 30 -0.09 1.54 -13.50
C ASP A 30 1.16 2.09 -14.17
N THR A 31 2.26 1.37 -14.05
CA THR A 31 3.55 1.85 -14.57
C THR A 31 3.64 1.85 -16.09
N ASP A 32 2.73 1.15 -16.77
CA ASP A 32 2.72 1.13 -18.24
C ASP A 32 2.11 2.40 -18.82
N THR A 33 1.08 2.94 -18.17
CA THR A 33 0.35 4.12 -18.64
C THR A 33 0.60 5.34 -17.78
N MET A 34 1.12 5.16 -16.57
CA MET A 34 1.27 6.18 -15.53
C MET A 34 -0.07 6.74 -15.04
N ASP A 35 -1.17 6.06 -15.34
CA ASP A 35 -2.44 6.37 -14.71
C ASP A 35 -2.42 5.90 -13.26
N TYR A 36 -3.14 6.59 -12.40
CA TYR A 36 -3.20 6.19 -11.01
C TYR A 36 -4.61 6.40 -10.43
N GLU A 37 -4.89 5.63 -9.40
CA GLU A 37 -6.11 5.76 -8.62
C GLU A 37 -5.74 5.96 -7.16
N VAL A 38 -6.53 6.78 -6.46
CA VAL A 38 -6.31 7.09 -5.05
C VAL A 38 -7.46 6.47 -4.24
N PHE A 39 -7.10 5.74 -3.20
CA PHE A 39 -8.07 5.10 -2.31
C PHE A 39 -7.86 5.57 -0.89
N ASP A 40 -8.92 5.97 -0.19
CA ASP A 40 -8.86 6.21 1.24
C ASP A 40 -8.57 4.89 1.96
N ASN A 41 -7.65 4.91 2.90
CA ASN A 41 -7.38 3.72 3.70
C ASN A 41 -8.34 3.67 4.89
N LYS A 42 -9.48 3.02 4.69
CA LYS A 42 -10.49 2.90 5.74
C LYS A 42 -10.03 2.00 6.88
N ASN A 43 -8.99 1.21 6.65
CA ASN A 43 -8.47 0.28 7.66
C ASN A 43 -7.61 0.98 8.71
N MET A 44 -7.24 2.24 8.49
CA MET A 44 -6.39 2.97 9.43
C MET A 44 -7.04 3.17 10.80
N VAL A 45 -8.38 3.09 10.86
CA VAL A 45 -9.13 3.25 12.12
C VAL A 45 -9.33 1.93 12.86
N LEU A 46 -8.96 0.81 12.26
CA LEU A 46 -9.08 -0.50 12.91
C LEU A 46 -8.00 -0.64 13.98
N GLY A 47 -8.33 -1.29 15.08
CA GLY A 47 -7.38 -1.55 16.14
C GLY A 47 -6.36 -2.60 15.70
N GLY A 48 -6.71 -3.87 15.81
CA GLY A 48 -5.86 -4.94 15.32
C GLY A 48 -6.23 -5.28 13.87
N GLY A 49 -5.28 -5.82 13.11
CA GLY A 49 -5.52 -6.35 11.78
C GLY A 49 -5.49 -5.31 10.66
N ALA A 50 -5.19 -4.04 10.95
CA ALA A 50 -5.14 -3.01 9.93
C ALA A 50 -4.15 -3.35 8.81
N GLY A 51 -2.98 -3.89 9.16
CA GLY A 51 -1.97 -4.27 8.19
C GLY A 51 -2.44 -5.41 7.29
N ILE A 52 -3.10 -6.41 7.87
CA ILE A 52 -3.61 -7.56 7.11
C ILE A 52 -4.72 -7.11 6.16
N GLN A 53 -5.65 -6.29 6.65
CA GLN A 53 -6.75 -5.78 5.83
C GLN A 53 -6.23 -4.93 4.68
N SER A 54 -5.26 -4.07 4.95
CA SER A 54 -4.64 -3.23 3.92
C SER A 54 -3.92 -4.08 2.87
N ALA A 55 -3.23 -5.14 3.32
CA ALA A 55 -2.54 -6.05 2.41
C ALA A 55 -3.54 -6.77 1.49
N GLN A 56 -4.66 -7.22 2.03
CA GLN A 56 -5.70 -7.86 1.23
C GLN A 56 -6.31 -6.89 0.23
N PHE A 57 -6.53 -5.65 0.64
CA PHE A 57 -7.05 -4.61 -0.25
C PHE A 57 -6.11 -4.38 -1.43
N VAL A 58 -4.83 -4.18 -1.15
CA VAL A 58 -3.83 -3.91 -2.19
C VAL A 58 -3.72 -5.11 -3.15
N ALA A 59 -3.71 -6.31 -2.61
CA ALA A 59 -3.66 -7.52 -3.45
C ALA A 59 -4.89 -7.63 -4.34
N SER A 60 -6.06 -7.23 -3.84
CA SER A 60 -7.31 -7.28 -4.62
C SER A 60 -7.30 -6.30 -5.79
N LYS A 61 -6.41 -5.31 -5.78
CA LYS A 61 -6.25 -4.34 -6.87
C LYS A 61 -5.18 -4.77 -7.87
N ASP A 62 -4.72 -6.00 -7.81
CA ASP A 62 -3.71 -6.55 -8.71
C ASP A 62 -2.35 -5.86 -8.62
N ALA A 63 -2.06 -5.21 -7.50
CA ALA A 63 -0.74 -4.65 -7.29
C ALA A 63 0.29 -5.76 -7.17
N LYS A 64 1.43 -5.60 -7.83
CA LYS A 64 2.52 -6.57 -7.80
C LYS A 64 3.65 -6.12 -6.89
N VAL A 65 3.70 -4.84 -6.56
CA VAL A 65 4.72 -4.24 -5.72
C VAL A 65 4.05 -3.27 -4.77
N VAL A 66 4.51 -3.23 -3.53
CA VAL A 66 4.13 -2.21 -2.54
C VAL A 66 5.37 -1.42 -2.17
N ILE A 67 5.25 -0.09 -2.19
CA ILE A 67 6.30 0.83 -1.75
C ILE A 67 5.80 1.54 -0.50
N THR A 68 6.54 1.44 0.59
CA THR A 68 6.14 2.00 1.88
C THR A 68 7.37 2.27 2.74
N GLY A 69 7.20 2.99 3.84
CA GLY A 69 8.28 3.20 4.80
C GLY A 69 8.52 1.99 5.67
N ASN A 70 7.44 1.41 6.20
CA ASN A 70 7.51 0.25 7.08
C ASN A 70 6.29 -0.62 6.90
N CYS A 71 6.48 -1.92 6.93
CA CYS A 71 5.40 -2.88 6.79
C CYS A 71 5.57 -3.96 7.85
N GLY A 72 4.57 -4.14 8.69
CA GLY A 72 4.61 -5.12 9.76
C GLY A 72 4.69 -6.54 9.24
N PRO A 73 5.13 -7.51 10.09
CA PRO A 73 5.35 -8.89 9.64
C PRO A 73 4.08 -9.59 9.16
N ASN A 74 2.94 -9.30 9.75
CA ASN A 74 1.69 -9.93 9.30
C ASN A 74 1.28 -9.42 7.91
N ALA A 75 1.45 -8.13 7.66
CA ALA A 75 1.16 -7.55 6.35
C ALA A 75 2.12 -8.09 5.30
N VAL A 76 3.42 -8.16 5.60
CA VAL A 76 4.42 -8.73 4.70
C VAL A 76 4.06 -10.16 4.33
N ARG A 77 3.67 -10.95 5.33
CA ARG A 77 3.31 -12.35 5.11
C ARG A 77 2.10 -12.48 4.19
N THR A 78 1.09 -11.65 4.42
CA THR A 78 -0.12 -11.64 3.58
C THR A 78 0.21 -11.24 2.14
N LEU A 79 1.02 -10.21 1.97
CA LEU A 79 1.42 -9.74 0.65
C LEU A 79 2.26 -10.78 -0.08
N SER A 80 3.23 -11.39 0.61
CA SER A 80 4.07 -12.44 0.02
C SER A 80 3.24 -13.63 -0.44
N ALA A 81 2.25 -14.03 0.34
CA ALA A 81 1.37 -15.14 -0.03
C ALA A 81 0.55 -14.80 -1.29
N ALA A 82 0.30 -13.52 -1.54
CA ALA A 82 -0.41 -13.07 -2.73
C ALA A 82 0.53 -12.79 -3.92
N GLY A 83 1.82 -13.02 -3.76
CA GLY A 83 2.80 -12.78 -4.82
C GLY A 83 3.20 -11.32 -4.97
N VAL A 84 3.00 -10.51 -3.94
CA VAL A 84 3.32 -9.08 -3.97
C VAL A 84 4.68 -8.84 -3.32
N GLU A 85 5.55 -8.13 -4.03
CA GLU A 85 6.86 -7.74 -3.51
C GLU A 85 6.71 -6.48 -2.66
N VAL A 86 7.42 -6.40 -1.54
CA VAL A 86 7.36 -5.25 -0.63
C VAL A 86 8.71 -4.56 -0.60
N ILE A 87 8.71 -3.26 -0.88
CA ILE A 87 9.90 -2.41 -0.80
C ILE A 87 9.69 -1.44 0.35
N VAL A 88 10.51 -1.57 1.38
CA VAL A 88 10.41 -0.75 2.60
C VAL A 88 11.53 0.28 2.67
N GLY A 89 11.45 1.17 3.67
CA GLY A 89 12.47 2.19 3.88
C GLY A 89 12.32 3.42 3.00
N GLN A 90 11.23 3.52 2.28
CA GLN A 90 10.96 4.68 1.42
C GLN A 90 10.22 5.76 2.19
N THR A 91 10.58 6.99 1.97
CA THR A 91 9.95 8.15 2.63
C THR A 91 9.79 9.31 1.67
#